data_d747ecca797c1c9f78ddaf0246532165
#
_entry.id   d747ecca797c1c9f78ddaf0246532165
#
_cell.length_a   1.000
_cell.length_b   1.000
_cell.length_c   1.000
_cell.angle_alpha   90.00
_cell.angle_beta   90.00
_cell.angle_gamma   90.00
#
_symmetry.space_group_name_H-M   'P 1'
#
loop_
_entity.id
_entity.type
_entity.pdbx_description
1 polymer ?
#
loop_
_entity_poly.entity_id
_entity_poly.type
_entity_poly.pdbx_seq_one_letter_code
_entity_poly.pdbx_strand_id
1 'polypeptide(L)'
;MNRTEPTATAPTPSGSSTSPAGPAGVLDPRPLYRRALSWVHDLAGGVRPDQLAGPTPCAEFDVRALLGHLVAGVERARLMGEGGDPFSVPLAVTGVADLAWARAYADAAAKMWTVWSDERRLAATVTAPWGTVPGRAAMLGYLNETLVHGWDLAVATGQPPEADADLAGTVLALAPRIIPAEPRGGHVPFAAAVEPAPDAGPTERLANWSGHRR
;
A
#
# COMPACT_ATOMS: atom_id res chain seq x y z
N MET A 1 80.22 0.22 -2.88
CA MET A 1 79.16 -0.12 -1.93
C MET A 1 77.95 0.66 -2.28
N ASN A 2 77.03 0.07 -3.12
CA ASN A 2 75.77 0.69 -3.55
C ASN A 2 74.65 -0.08 -2.92
N ARG A 3 73.84 0.56 -2.03
CA ARG A 3 72.67 0.01 -1.45
C ARG A 3 71.50 0.38 -2.36
N THR A 4 70.84 -0.62 -2.91
CA THR A 4 69.57 -0.52 -3.66
C THR A 4 68.45 -0.60 -2.66
N GLU A 5 67.65 0.44 -2.57
CA GLU A 5 66.38 0.44 -1.80
C GLU A 5 65.25 -0.28 -2.59
N PRO A 6 64.38 -1.00 -1.93
CA PRO A 6 63.20 -1.61 -2.59
C PRO A 6 62.04 -0.62 -2.73
N THR A 7 61.53 -0.52 -3.94
CA THR A 7 60.39 0.28 -4.32
C THR A 7 59.08 -0.34 -3.73
N ALA A 8 58.36 0.44 -2.92
CA ALA A 8 57.09 0.06 -2.37
C ALA A 8 55.98 0.17 -3.43
N THR A 9 55.30 -0.94 -3.70
CA THR A 9 54.15 -1.02 -4.57
C THR A 9 52.91 -0.51 -3.84
N ALA A 10 52.27 0.53 -4.36
CA ALA A 10 51.00 1.08 -3.85
C ALA A 10 49.84 0.12 -4.10
N PRO A 11 48.85 0.02 -3.18
CA PRO A 11 47.66 -0.81 -3.41
C PRO A 11 46.69 -0.12 -4.38
N THR A 12 46.19 -0.90 -5.32
CA THR A 12 45.15 -0.54 -6.28
C THR A 12 43.81 -0.30 -5.56
N PRO A 13 43.06 0.77 -5.83
CA PRO A 13 41.76 0.97 -5.23
C PRO A 13 40.75 -0.04 -5.82
N SER A 14 40.12 -0.81 -4.93
CA SER A 14 38.99 -1.68 -5.26
C SER A 14 37.85 -0.86 -5.85
N GLY A 15 37.49 -1.14 -7.08
CA GLY A 15 36.38 -0.54 -7.76
C GLY A 15 35.05 -0.90 -7.07
N SER A 16 34.37 0.10 -6.51
CA SER A 16 33.00 0.00 -6.08
C SER A 16 32.12 -0.21 -7.32
N SER A 17 31.54 -1.38 -7.46
CA SER A 17 30.54 -1.66 -8.48
C SER A 17 29.25 -0.92 -8.12
N THR A 18 29.09 0.28 -8.64
CA THR A 18 27.80 0.96 -8.73
C THR A 18 26.94 0.22 -9.75
N SER A 19 25.91 -0.49 -9.30
CA SER A 19 24.85 -0.96 -10.17
C SER A 19 24.31 0.20 -10.99
N PRO A 20 24.03 0.03 -12.29
CA PRO A 20 23.46 1.10 -13.11
C PRO A 20 22.09 1.47 -12.55
N ALA A 21 21.94 2.72 -12.12
CA ALA A 21 20.64 3.32 -11.88
C ALA A 21 19.83 3.20 -13.17
N GLY A 22 18.66 2.54 -13.10
CA GLY A 22 17.69 2.53 -14.20
C GLY A 22 17.29 3.96 -14.57
N PRO A 23 16.57 4.16 -15.69
CA PRO A 23 16.26 5.49 -16.21
C PRO A 23 15.64 6.35 -15.13
N ALA A 24 16.26 7.50 -14.88
CA ALA A 24 15.89 8.45 -13.84
C ALA A 24 14.40 8.84 -13.99
N GLY A 25 13.59 8.61 -12.96
CA GLY A 25 12.35 9.33 -12.77
C GLY A 25 11.06 8.53 -12.61
N VAL A 26 11.02 7.21 -12.72
CA VAL A 26 9.76 6.47 -12.55
C VAL A 26 9.75 5.70 -11.23
N LEU A 27 8.89 6.14 -10.30
CA LEU A 27 8.74 5.53 -8.98
C LEU A 27 8.39 4.03 -9.08
N ASP A 28 9.16 3.17 -8.42
CA ASP A 28 8.77 1.79 -8.17
C ASP A 28 7.89 1.75 -6.89
N PRO A 29 6.60 1.40 -6.99
CA PRO A 29 5.72 1.40 -5.83
C PRO A 29 5.91 0.20 -4.91
N ARG A 30 6.62 -0.85 -5.34
CA ARG A 30 6.74 -2.12 -4.60
C ARG A 30 7.34 -1.97 -3.19
N PRO A 31 8.43 -1.21 -2.98
CA PRO A 31 8.96 -1.01 -1.64
C PRO A 31 7.98 -0.30 -0.70
N LEU A 32 7.26 0.71 -1.22
CA LEU A 32 6.24 1.43 -0.45
C LEU A 32 5.06 0.52 -0.11
N TYR A 33 4.60 -0.28 -1.08
CA TYR A 33 3.47 -1.18 -0.87
C TYR A 33 3.80 -2.28 0.14
N ARG A 34 5.03 -2.82 0.15
CA ARG A 34 5.47 -3.77 1.18
C ARG A 34 5.37 -3.19 2.59
N ARG A 35 5.77 -1.93 2.77
CA ARG A 35 5.70 -1.23 4.08
C ARG A 35 4.24 -1.02 4.50
N ALA A 36 3.37 -0.61 3.59
CA ALA A 36 1.94 -0.44 3.86
C ALA A 36 1.27 -1.76 4.27
N LEU A 37 1.56 -2.84 3.53
CA LEU A 37 1.03 -4.17 3.86
C LEU A 37 1.53 -4.67 5.22
N SER A 38 2.79 -4.44 5.57
CA SER A 38 3.33 -4.79 6.88
C SER A 38 2.62 -4.02 8.00
N TRP A 39 2.42 -2.71 7.82
CA TRP A 39 1.71 -1.88 8.80
C TRP A 39 0.27 -2.37 9.02
N VAL A 40 -0.48 -2.66 7.95
CA VAL A 40 -1.86 -3.18 8.06
C VAL A 40 -1.88 -4.58 8.68
N HIS A 41 -0.90 -5.44 8.38
CA HIS A 41 -0.76 -6.73 9.02
C HIS A 41 -0.63 -6.59 10.56
N ASP A 42 0.22 -5.66 11.01
CA ASP A 42 0.42 -5.42 12.44
C ASP A 42 -0.86 -4.88 13.11
N LEU A 43 -1.57 -3.96 12.44
CA LEU A 43 -2.88 -3.47 12.89
C LEU A 43 -3.90 -4.62 13.00
N ALA A 44 -4.00 -5.48 11.98
CA ALA A 44 -4.90 -6.63 12.00
C ALA A 44 -4.57 -7.61 13.14
N GLY A 45 -3.28 -7.75 13.50
CA GLY A 45 -2.82 -8.53 14.65
C GLY A 45 -3.18 -7.92 16.00
N GLY A 46 -3.38 -6.60 16.05
CA GLY A 46 -3.79 -5.87 17.25
C GLY A 46 -5.31 -5.82 17.49
N VAL A 47 -6.13 -6.29 16.53
CA VAL A 47 -7.60 -6.28 16.68
C VAL A 47 -8.05 -7.36 17.66
N ARG A 48 -8.86 -6.97 18.64
CA ARG A 48 -9.46 -7.90 19.62
C ARG A 48 -10.84 -8.36 19.13
N PRO A 49 -11.28 -9.58 19.50
CA PRO A 49 -12.60 -10.11 19.11
C PRO A 49 -13.79 -9.21 19.50
N ASP A 50 -13.70 -8.54 20.65
CA ASP A 50 -14.76 -7.62 21.13
C ASP A 50 -14.89 -6.33 20.28
N GLN A 51 -13.90 -6.02 19.45
CA GLN A 51 -13.90 -4.85 18.56
C GLN A 51 -14.51 -5.16 17.18
N LEU A 52 -14.64 -6.43 16.80
CA LEU A 52 -14.99 -6.83 15.43
C LEU A 52 -16.35 -6.31 14.94
N ALA A 53 -17.31 -6.09 15.82
CA ALA A 53 -18.61 -5.51 15.48
C ALA A 53 -18.66 -3.98 15.67
N GLY A 54 -17.52 -3.35 15.98
CA GLY A 54 -17.42 -1.90 16.15
C GLY A 54 -17.53 -1.13 14.85
N PRO A 55 -18.02 0.12 14.88
CA PRO A 55 -18.08 0.98 13.70
C PRO A 55 -16.68 1.41 13.25
N THR A 56 -16.56 1.79 11.97
CA THR A 56 -15.32 2.34 11.39
C THR A 56 -15.58 3.69 10.74
N PRO A 57 -14.54 4.49 10.45
CA PRO A 57 -14.66 5.69 9.61
C PRO A 57 -15.22 5.42 8.22
N CYS A 58 -15.04 4.21 7.67
CA CYS A 58 -15.70 3.75 6.46
C CYS A 58 -17.11 3.24 6.82
N ALA A 59 -18.12 4.08 6.66
CA ALA A 59 -19.49 3.82 7.14
C ALA A 59 -20.15 2.54 6.56
N GLU A 60 -19.60 1.98 5.49
CA GLU A 60 -20.09 0.74 4.87
C GLU A 60 -19.64 -0.53 5.60
N PHE A 61 -18.64 -0.41 6.49
CA PHE A 61 -17.99 -1.54 7.14
C PHE A 61 -17.94 -1.40 8.67
N ASP A 62 -18.30 -2.46 9.39
CA ASP A 62 -17.78 -2.70 10.73
C ASP A 62 -16.32 -3.18 10.65
N VAL A 63 -15.64 -3.33 11.77
CA VAL A 63 -14.24 -3.77 11.82
C VAL A 63 -14.03 -5.11 11.14
N ARG A 64 -14.94 -6.06 11.29
CA ARG A 64 -14.87 -7.39 10.65
C ARG A 64 -14.95 -7.28 9.13
N ALA A 65 -15.90 -6.53 8.64
CA ALA A 65 -16.08 -6.32 7.21
C ALA A 65 -14.90 -5.54 6.60
N LEU A 66 -14.35 -4.56 7.31
CA LEU A 66 -13.17 -3.81 6.90
C LEU A 66 -11.93 -4.71 6.80
N LEU A 67 -11.71 -5.61 7.77
CA LEU A 67 -10.64 -6.62 7.69
C LEU A 67 -10.83 -7.54 6.46
N GLY A 68 -12.06 -7.97 6.22
CA GLY A 68 -12.39 -8.75 5.02
C GLY A 68 -12.16 -7.98 3.73
N HIS A 69 -12.45 -6.69 3.70
CA HIS A 69 -12.21 -5.79 2.58
C HIS A 69 -10.71 -5.60 2.31
N LEU A 70 -9.91 -5.42 3.34
CA LEU A 70 -8.45 -5.34 3.23
C LEU A 70 -7.85 -6.62 2.62
N VAL A 71 -8.30 -7.80 3.05
CA VAL A 71 -7.88 -9.09 2.44
C VAL A 71 -8.33 -9.16 0.98
N ALA A 72 -9.58 -8.79 0.68
CA ALA A 72 -10.14 -8.78 -0.67
C ALA A 72 -9.38 -7.82 -1.60
N GLY A 73 -8.96 -6.65 -1.10
CA GLY A 73 -8.16 -5.68 -1.84
C GLY A 73 -6.83 -6.27 -2.32
N VAL A 74 -6.13 -7.00 -1.45
CA VAL A 74 -4.88 -7.69 -1.79
C VAL A 74 -5.11 -8.81 -2.82
N GLU A 75 -6.19 -9.59 -2.68
CA GLU A 75 -6.55 -10.64 -3.65
C GLU A 75 -6.94 -10.05 -5.01
N ARG A 76 -7.64 -8.91 -5.05
CA ARG A 76 -7.92 -8.17 -6.30
C ARG A 76 -6.64 -7.71 -6.97
N ALA A 77 -5.70 -7.14 -6.20
CA ALA A 77 -4.40 -6.73 -6.73
C ALA A 77 -3.63 -7.92 -7.33
N ARG A 78 -3.67 -9.10 -6.68
CA ARG A 78 -3.08 -10.33 -7.21
C ARG A 78 -3.73 -10.73 -8.53
N LEU A 79 -5.04 -10.89 -8.53
CA LEU A 79 -5.80 -11.40 -9.67
C LEU A 79 -5.66 -10.47 -10.88
N MET A 80 -5.72 -9.17 -10.66
CA MET A 80 -5.45 -8.15 -11.70
C MET A 80 -4.04 -8.31 -12.30
N GLY A 81 -3.03 -8.53 -11.47
CA GLY A 81 -1.65 -8.78 -11.94
C GLY A 81 -1.51 -10.06 -12.76
N GLU A 82 -2.36 -11.06 -12.54
CA GLU A 82 -2.46 -12.28 -13.34
C GLU A 82 -3.21 -12.07 -14.67
N GLY A 83 -3.88 -10.94 -14.83
CA GLY A 83 -4.74 -10.64 -15.99
C GLY A 83 -6.17 -11.16 -15.82
N GLY A 84 -6.57 -11.53 -14.60
CA GLY A 84 -7.93 -11.93 -14.26
C GLY A 84 -8.84 -10.73 -13.99
N ASP A 85 -10.13 -11.01 -13.77
CA ASP A 85 -11.15 -10.01 -13.47
C ASP A 85 -11.16 -9.67 -11.97
N PRO A 86 -10.75 -8.44 -11.54
CA PRO A 86 -10.76 -8.04 -10.14
C PRO A 86 -12.17 -8.01 -9.52
N PHE A 87 -13.23 -7.88 -10.34
CA PHE A 87 -14.62 -7.90 -9.87
C PHE A 87 -15.13 -9.30 -9.49
N SER A 88 -14.40 -10.36 -9.86
CA SER A 88 -14.71 -11.72 -9.42
C SER A 88 -14.39 -11.95 -7.92
N VAL A 89 -13.60 -11.07 -7.30
CA VAL A 89 -13.32 -11.10 -5.86
C VAL A 89 -14.45 -10.35 -5.12
N PRO A 90 -15.07 -10.93 -4.08
CA PRO A 90 -16.12 -10.28 -3.33
C PRO A 90 -15.64 -8.98 -2.67
N LEU A 91 -16.57 -8.07 -2.32
CA LEU A 91 -16.25 -6.79 -1.69
C LEU A 91 -15.44 -6.96 -0.39
N ALA A 92 -15.78 -7.99 0.39
CA ALA A 92 -15.07 -8.38 1.59
C ALA A 92 -15.02 -9.93 1.69
N VAL A 93 -13.90 -10.46 2.12
CA VAL A 93 -13.76 -11.89 2.45
C VAL A 93 -14.49 -12.17 3.76
N THR A 94 -15.23 -13.28 3.81
CA THR A 94 -15.98 -13.73 4.99
C THR A 94 -15.50 -15.08 5.48
N GLY A 95 -15.97 -15.51 6.67
CA GLY A 95 -15.66 -16.83 7.21
C GLY A 95 -14.25 -16.98 7.81
N VAL A 96 -13.51 -15.90 7.98
CA VAL A 96 -12.23 -15.90 8.69
C VAL A 96 -12.50 -15.93 10.20
N ALA A 97 -11.83 -16.82 10.94
CA ALA A 97 -11.93 -16.88 12.38
C ALA A 97 -11.41 -15.58 13.03
N ASP A 98 -11.99 -15.19 14.16
CA ASP A 98 -11.76 -13.89 14.81
C ASP A 98 -10.28 -13.54 15.05
N LEU A 99 -9.46 -14.52 15.39
CA LEU A 99 -8.03 -14.35 15.65
C LEU A 99 -7.13 -14.67 14.43
N ALA A 100 -7.70 -14.94 13.26
CA ALA A 100 -6.95 -15.36 12.08
C ALA A 100 -6.77 -14.26 11.02
N TRP A 101 -7.25 -13.03 11.27
CA TRP A 101 -7.25 -11.95 10.29
C TRP A 101 -5.86 -11.54 9.83
N ALA A 102 -4.90 -11.37 10.75
CA ALA A 102 -3.51 -11.04 10.41
C ALA A 102 -2.89 -12.12 9.50
N ARG A 103 -3.13 -13.40 9.82
CA ARG A 103 -2.66 -14.52 9.00
C ARG A 103 -3.31 -14.52 7.62
N ALA A 104 -4.64 -14.36 7.55
CA ALA A 104 -5.35 -14.31 6.27
C ALA A 104 -4.81 -13.18 5.37
N TYR A 105 -4.53 -12.02 5.95
CA TYR A 105 -3.95 -10.89 5.26
C TYR A 105 -2.52 -11.18 4.77
N ALA A 106 -1.68 -11.75 5.62
CA ALA A 106 -0.31 -12.14 5.27
C ALA A 106 -0.28 -13.18 4.14
N ASP A 107 -1.16 -14.20 4.21
CA ASP A 107 -1.26 -15.25 3.19
C ASP A 107 -1.70 -14.65 1.83
N ALA A 108 -2.66 -13.72 1.83
CA ALA A 108 -3.05 -12.98 0.62
C ALA A 108 -1.89 -12.13 0.06
N ALA A 109 -1.18 -11.39 0.92
CA ALA A 109 -0.03 -10.59 0.52
C ALA A 109 1.10 -11.44 -0.06
N ALA A 110 1.40 -12.60 0.53
CA ALA A 110 2.40 -13.52 0.01
C ALA A 110 2.05 -14.00 -1.41
N LYS A 111 0.81 -14.40 -1.64
CA LYS A 111 0.33 -14.79 -2.98
C LYS A 111 0.38 -13.63 -3.98
N MET A 112 -0.01 -12.45 -3.57
CA MET A 112 0.05 -11.25 -4.43
C MET A 112 1.50 -10.96 -4.87
N TRP A 113 2.48 -11.12 -3.96
CA TRP A 113 3.89 -10.92 -4.29
C TRP A 113 4.46 -11.95 -5.26
N THR A 114 3.93 -13.17 -5.37
CA THR A 114 4.37 -14.13 -6.40
C THR A 114 4.15 -13.57 -7.81
N VAL A 115 3.14 -12.72 -7.99
CA VAL A 115 2.81 -12.07 -9.25
C VAL A 115 3.60 -10.77 -9.47
N TRP A 116 3.57 -9.87 -8.48
CA TRP A 116 4.10 -8.51 -8.62
C TRP A 116 5.62 -8.39 -8.39
N SER A 117 6.29 -9.48 -8.03
CA SER A 117 7.76 -9.53 -8.02
C SER A 117 8.35 -9.45 -9.43
N ASP A 118 7.60 -9.82 -10.45
CA ASP A 118 8.00 -9.66 -11.85
C ASP A 118 7.90 -8.20 -12.28
N GLU A 119 9.05 -7.57 -12.55
CA GLU A 119 9.14 -6.17 -12.94
C GLU A 119 8.34 -5.85 -14.22
N ARG A 120 8.21 -6.81 -15.12
CA ARG A 120 7.44 -6.65 -16.36
C ARG A 120 5.97 -6.32 -16.08
N ARG A 121 5.42 -6.77 -14.95
CA ARG A 121 4.05 -6.46 -14.52
C ARG A 121 3.82 -4.97 -14.26
N LEU A 122 4.85 -4.25 -13.82
CA LEU A 122 4.74 -2.80 -13.59
C LEU A 122 4.55 -2.00 -14.88
N ALA A 123 5.09 -2.48 -16.00
CA ALA A 123 4.95 -1.86 -17.31
C ALA A 123 3.74 -2.39 -18.09
N ALA A 124 3.24 -3.58 -17.75
CA ALA A 124 2.09 -4.19 -18.42
C ALA A 124 0.81 -3.38 -18.18
N THR A 125 -0.06 -3.36 -19.17
CA THR A 125 -1.41 -2.80 -19.02
C THR A 125 -2.28 -3.82 -18.28
N VAL A 126 -3.02 -3.35 -17.26
CA VAL A 126 -3.94 -4.16 -16.46
C VAL A 126 -5.31 -3.48 -16.37
N THR A 127 -6.36 -4.27 -16.13
CA THR A 127 -7.71 -3.75 -15.89
C THR A 127 -7.95 -3.72 -14.37
N ALA A 128 -7.93 -2.52 -13.81
CA ALA A 128 -8.28 -2.25 -12.41
C ALA A 128 -9.77 -1.87 -12.29
N PRO A 129 -10.36 -1.90 -11.09
CA PRO A 129 -11.77 -1.48 -10.90
C PRO A 129 -12.09 -0.07 -11.39
N TRP A 130 -11.10 0.80 -11.42
CA TRP A 130 -11.22 2.20 -11.87
C TRP A 130 -10.78 2.43 -13.32
N GLY A 131 -10.44 1.37 -14.08
CA GLY A 131 -10.09 1.48 -15.51
C GLY A 131 -8.83 0.72 -15.91
N THR A 132 -8.50 0.82 -17.18
CA THR A 132 -7.31 0.18 -17.77
C THR A 132 -6.11 1.11 -17.67
N VAL A 133 -5.10 0.68 -16.92
CA VAL A 133 -3.93 1.49 -16.54
C VAL A 133 -2.63 0.66 -16.56
N PRO A 134 -1.44 1.29 -16.60
CA PRO A 134 -0.19 0.56 -16.36
C PRO A 134 -0.18 -0.08 -14.96
N GLY A 135 0.40 -1.28 -14.82
CA GLY A 135 0.45 -2.02 -13.57
C GLY A 135 1.03 -1.22 -12.40
N ARG A 136 2.01 -0.35 -12.68
CA ARG A 136 2.56 0.59 -11.69
C ARG A 136 1.50 1.54 -11.14
N ALA A 137 0.66 2.11 -12.00
CA ALA A 137 -0.41 3.00 -11.58
C ALA A 137 -1.48 2.24 -10.79
N ALA A 138 -1.82 1.03 -11.21
CA ALA A 138 -2.74 0.17 -10.48
C ALA A 138 -2.21 -0.17 -9.07
N MET A 139 -0.92 -0.51 -8.95
CA MET A 139 -0.31 -0.78 -7.64
C MET A 139 -0.30 0.45 -6.73
N LEU A 140 -0.10 1.68 -7.27
CA LEU A 140 -0.24 2.92 -6.51
C LEU A 140 -1.67 3.13 -6.00
N GLY A 141 -2.68 2.78 -6.79
CA GLY A 141 -4.08 2.81 -6.35
C GLY A 141 -4.32 1.86 -5.16
N TYR A 142 -3.88 0.60 -5.25
CA TYR A 142 -4.00 -0.34 -4.13
C TYR A 142 -3.16 0.03 -2.91
N LEU A 143 -2.02 0.67 -3.10
CA LEU A 143 -1.23 1.24 -2.01
C LEU A 143 -2.02 2.34 -1.27
N ASN A 144 -2.68 3.23 -2.02
CA ASN A 144 -3.56 4.25 -1.45
C ASN A 144 -4.70 3.61 -0.63
N GLU A 145 -5.44 2.67 -1.22
CA GLU A 145 -6.51 1.90 -0.55
C GLU A 145 -6.01 1.25 0.75
N THR A 146 -4.83 0.62 0.70
CA THR A 146 -4.23 -0.03 1.87
C THR A 146 -3.94 0.97 3.01
N LEU A 147 -3.42 2.16 2.70
CA LEU A 147 -3.14 3.17 3.71
C LEU A 147 -4.41 3.79 4.28
N VAL A 148 -5.39 4.11 3.43
CA VAL A 148 -6.66 4.71 3.84
C VAL A 148 -7.44 3.76 4.75
N HIS A 149 -7.64 2.51 4.33
CA HIS A 149 -8.38 1.53 5.13
C HIS A 149 -7.57 0.99 6.32
N GLY A 150 -6.23 1.05 6.27
CA GLY A 150 -5.38 0.85 7.44
C GLY A 150 -5.60 1.93 8.49
N TRP A 151 -5.74 3.19 8.08
CA TRP A 151 -6.10 4.30 8.98
C TRP A 151 -7.49 4.10 9.57
N ASP A 152 -8.50 3.72 8.77
CA ASP A 152 -9.84 3.41 9.26
C ASP A 152 -9.80 2.31 10.35
N LEU A 153 -9.04 1.24 10.10
CA LEU A 153 -8.89 0.14 11.04
C LEU A 153 -8.22 0.60 12.35
N ALA A 154 -7.15 1.38 12.25
CA ALA A 154 -6.44 1.90 13.41
C ALA A 154 -7.32 2.79 14.26
N VAL A 155 -8.05 3.74 13.64
CA VAL A 155 -9.01 4.62 14.32
C VAL A 155 -10.11 3.81 15.00
N ALA A 156 -10.73 2.85 14.30
CA ALA A 156 -11.82 2.03 14.81
C ALA A 156 -11.41 1.17 16.02
N THR A 157 -10.14 0.78 16.07
CA THR A 157 -9.63 -0.13 17.12
C THR A 157 -8.80 0.56 18.19
N GLY A 158 -8.64 1.90 18.11
CA GLY A 158 -7.87 2.70 19.05
C GLY A 158 -6.36 2.44 18.98
N GLN A 159 -5.87 1.96 17.83
CA GLN A 159 -4.45 1.77 17.57
C GLN A 159 -3.83 3.06 17.00
N PRO A 160 -2.48 3.23 17.00
CA PRO A 160 -1.82 4.37 16.38
C PRO A 160 -2.17 4.46 14.86
N PRO A 161 -2.81 5.59 14.42
CA PRO A 161 -3.38 5.64 13.07
C PRO A 161 -2.41 6.10 11.99
N GLU A 162 -1.19 6.49 12.37
CA GLU A 162 -0.19 6.96 11.42
C GLU A 162 0.74 5.83 11.01
N ALA A 163 0.81 5.57 9.71
CA ALA A 163 1.87 4.78 9.09
C ALA A 163 3.19 5.56 9.13
N ASP A 164 4.26 4.95 8.65
CA ASP A 164 5.53 5.64 8.48
C ASP A 164 5.36 6.95 7.67
N ALA A 165 5.88 8.06 8.21
CA ALA A 165 5.63 9.40 7.67
C ALA A 165 6.16 9.59 6.23
N ASP A 166 7.31 8.98 5.90
CA ASP A 166 7.87 9.07 4.54
C ASP A 166 7.02 8.28 3.55
N LEU A 167 6.49 7.12 3.98
CA LEU A 167 5.58 6.30 3.19
C LEU A 167 4.29 7.08 2.91
N ALA A 168 3.60 7.50 3.95
CA ALA A 168 2.31 8.20 3.83
C ALA A 168 2.45 9.54 3.12
N GLY A 169 3.50 10.32 3.41
CA GLY A 169 3.79 11.58 2.74
C GLY A 169 4.06 11.43 1.24
N THR A 170 4.76 10.37 0.85
CA THR A 170 4.99 10.07 -0.58
C THR A 170 3.66 9.78 -1.30
N VAL A 171 2.78 8.96 -0.71
CA VAL A 171 1.49 8.62 -1.31
C VAL A 171 0.55 9.82 -1.31
N LEU A 172 0.51 10.61 -0.25
CA LEU A 172 -0.26 11.85 -0.15
C LEU A 172 0.12 12.83 -1.28
N ALA A 173 1.40 12.99 -1.57
CA ALA A 173 1.86 13.84 -2.66
C ALA A 173 1.41 13.36 -4.06
N LEU A 174 1.14 12.06 -4.21
CA LEU A 174 0.65 11.45 -5.44
C LEU A 174 -0.88 11.38 -5.51
N ALA A 175 -1.57 11.42 -4.38
CA ALA A 175 -3.02 11.22 -4.28
C ALA A 175 -3.83 12.15 -5.21
N PRO A 176 -3.52 13.45 -5.38
CA PRO A 176 -4.27 14.31 -6.32
C PRO A 176 -4.15 13.91 -7.80
N ARG A 177 -3.15 13.09 -8.15
CA ARG A 177 -2.99 12.55 -9.51
C ARG A 177 -3.73 11.23 -9.71
N ILE A 178 -4.06 10.54 -8.63
CA ILE A 178 -4.75 9.24 -8.62
C ILE A 178 -6.25 9.46 -8.40
N ILE A 179 -6.60 10.32 -7.46
CA ILE A 179 -7.97 10.65 -7.08
C ILE A 179 -8.17 12.14 -7.36
N PRO A 180 -8.97 12.52 -8.36
CA PRO A 180 -9.21 13.93 -8.67
C PRO A 180 -9.91 14.65 -7.51
N ALA A 181 -9.69 15.96 -7.40
CA ALA A 181 -10.45 16.78 -6.46
C ALA A 181 -11.93 16.77 -6.81
N GLU A 182 -12.24 16.89 -8.10
CA GLU A 182 -13.58 16.85 -8.70
C GLU A 182 -13.50 16.28 -10.13
N PRO A 183 -14.59 15.65 -10.65
CA PRO A 183 -15.82 15.29 -9.93
C PRO A 183 -15.60 14.10 -9.00
N ARG A 184 -16.40 14.02 -7.91
CA ARG A 184 -16.46 12.87 -7.01
C ARG A 184 -17.87 12.31 -6.92
N GLY A 185 -17.98 11.04 -6.54
CA GLY A 185 -19.23 10.27 -6.64
C GLY A 185 -19.46 9.69 -8.03
N GLY A 186 -20.45 8.83 -8.19
CA GLY A 186 -20.76 8.16 -9.45
C GLY A 186 -19.61 7.28 -9.94
N HIS A 187 -18.99 7.63 -11.09
CA HIS A 187 -17.87 6.90 -11.66
C HIS A 187 -16.54 7.08 -10.91
N VAL A 188 -16.44 8.07 -10.06
CA VAL A 188 -15.31 8.30 -9.15
C VAL A 188 -15.79 8.00 -7.74
N PRO A 189 -15.63 6.76 -7.25
CA PRO A 189 -16.27 6.24 -6.04
C PRO A 189 -15.59 6.75 -4.75
N PHE A 190 -15.35 8.05 -4.67
CA PHE A 190 -14.82 8.72 -3.48
C PHE A 190 -15.81 9.78 -3.01
N ALA A 191 -15.96 9.91 -1.70
CA ALA A 191 -16.69 11.03 -1.10
C ALA A 191 -15.92 12.34 -1.29
N ALA A 192 -16.57 13.47 -1.03
CA ALA A 192 -15.90 14.77 -1.03
C ALA A 192 -14.70 14.76 -0.07
N ALA A 193 -13.61 15.43 -0.47
CA ALA A 193 -12.46 15.55 0.41
C ALA A 193 -12.85 16.25 1.72
N VAL A 194 -12.28 15.80 2.82
CA VAL A 194 -12.50 16.34 4.16
C VAL A 194 -11.34 17.28 4.48
N GLU A 195 -11.63 18.43 5.08
CA GLU A 195 -10.59 19.32 5.57
C GLU A 195 -9.87 18.63 6.76
N PRO A 196 -8.55 18.43 6.69
CA PRO A 196 -7.82 17.76 7.76
C PRO A 196 -7.71 18.65 9.01
N ALA A 197 -7.66 18.03 10.18
CA ALA A 197 -7.33 18.71 11.43
C ALA A 197 -5.93 19.37 11.32
N PRO A 198 -5.68 20.49 12.02
CA PRO A 198 -4.38 21.18 11.96
C PRO A 198 -3.18 20.30 12.29
N ASP A 199 -3.36 19.37 13.22
CA ASP A 199 -2.37 18.41 13.72
C ASP A 199 -2.44 17.04 13.02
N ALA A 200 -3.29 16.87 11.99
CA ALA A 200 -3.40 15.62 11.25
C ALA A 200 -2.05 15.22 10.63
N GLY A 201 -1.65 13.98 10.84
CA GLY A 201 -0.49 13.38 10.19
C GLY A 201 -0.72 13.06 8.72
N PRO A 202 0.31 12.63 7.98
CA PRO A 202 0.20 12.37 6.55
C PRO A 202 -0.78 11.26 6.19
N THR A 203 -0.95 10.23 7.04
CA THR A 203 -1.91 9.14 6.78
C THR A 203 -3.34 9.64 6.97
N GLU A 204 -3.62 10.40 8.02
CA GLU A 204 -4.93 11.02 8.23
C GLU A 204 -5.28 11.98 7.08
N ARG A 205 -4.32 12.83 6.64
CA ARG A 205 -4.52 13.72 5.49
C ARG A 205 -4.83 12.96 4.21
N LEU A 206 -4.19 11.79 4.01
CA LEU A 206 -4.49 10.92 2.87
C LEU A 206 -5.90 10.33 2.96
N ALA A 207 -6.32 9.88 4.14
CA ALA A 207 -7.69 9.41 4.39
C ALA A 207 -8.72 10.55 4.17
N ASN A 208 -8.45 11.76 4.68
CA ASN A 208 -9.29 12.93 4.46
C ASN A 208 -9.39 13.30 2.97
N TRP A 209 -8.26 13.26 2.23
CA TRP A 209 -8.29 13.44 0.78
C TRP A 209 -9.16 12.39 0.09
N SER A 210 -9.17 11.17 0.58
CA SER A 210 -10.02 10.07 0.06
C SER A 210 -11.48 10.15 0.51
N GLY A 211 -11.84 11.14 1.36
CA GLY A 211 -13.20 11.39 1.81
C GLY A 211 -13.55 10.77 3.17
N HIS A 212 -12.58 10.19 3.85
CA HIS A 212 -12.76 9.57 5.17
C HIS A 212 -12.58 10.59 6.29
N ARG A 213 -13.28 10.40 7.41
CA ARG A 213 -13.21 11.23 8.61
C ARG A 213 -13.35 10.38 9.87
N ARG A 214 -12.83 10.89 10.99
CA ARG A 214 -13.08 10.31 12.32
C ARG A 214 -14.55 10.39 12.70
#